data_d3e9a19a6bac38559bcbeed78027ac6a
#
_entry.id   d3e9a19a6bac38559bcbeed78027ac6a
#
_cell.length_a   1.000
_cell.length_b   1.000
_cell.length_c   1.000
_cell.angle_alpha   90.00
_cell.angle_beta   90.00
_cell.angle_gamma   90.00
#
_symmetry.space_group_name_H-M   'P 1'
#
loop_
_entity.id
_entity.type
_entity.pdbx_description
1 polymer ?
#
loop_
_entity_poly.entity_id
_entity_poly.type
_entity_poly.pdbx_seq_one_letter_code
_entity_poly.pdbx_strand_id
1 'polypeptide(L)'
;IYFTAGGSESDNWAIKAVAESYKEKGKHIITTKIEHHAVLHTCEYLERQGYEVTYVGVDEYGVVKLDEIEKAIRPDTILISVMAANNEIGTIQPLKEIGELAHKHGVIFHTDAVQAYGHIPLNVDELGIDLLSASGHKFHAPKGIGFLYIRKNIRIGSFIHGGAQERARRAGTLNTPGIVGIGAAAECAKLNMEKNIEAQTSLRDYLIKRVLEEIPYSRLNGHPTKRLPGNANFCFRFIEGESMLILLDQQGICASSGSACTSGSLDPSHVLLAIGLPHEIAHGSLRLTLSEDNTKEEIDFTVEALKKIIVRLREMSPLYEDFLKQNENV
;
A
#
# COMPACT_ATOMS: atom_id res chain seq x y z
N ILE A 1 16.06 15.13 2.14
CA ILE A 1 15.58 14.16 3.12
C ILE A 1 15.39 14.88 4.45
N TYR A 2 14.22 14.64 5.10
CA TYR A 2 13.87 15.12 6.43
C TYR A 2 13.34 13.95 7.24
N PHE A 3 13.86 13.73 8.44
CA PHE A 3 13.45 12.62 9.27
C PHE A 3 12.12 12.89 9.98
N THR A 4 11.26 11.88 10.03
CA THR A 4 9.94 11.89 10.65
C THR A 4 9.80 10.69 11.60
N ALA A 5 8.69 10.58 12.31
CA ALA A 5 8.42 9.40 13.14
C ALA A 5 7.94 8.18 12.33
N GLY A 6 7.64 8.33 11.04
CA GLY A 6 7.17 7.25 10.17
C GLY A 6 6.40 7.75 8.96
N GLY A 7 5.85 6.82 8.17
CA GLY A 7 5.13 7.12 6.94
C GLY A 7 3.93 8.05 7.15
N SER A 8 3.11 7.79 8.16
CA SER A 8 1.92 8.62 8.44
C SER A 8 2.26 10.08 8.73
N GLU A 9 3.37 10.37 9.45
CA GLU A 9 3.83 11.75 9.63
C GLU A 9 4.31 12.34 8.32
N SER A 10 5.03 11.57 7.50
CA SER A 10 5.54 12.02 6.20
C SER A 10 4.41 12.36 5.24
N ASP A 11 3.38 11.51 5.13
CA ASP A 11 2.20 11.74 4.28
C ASP A 11 1.43 12.97 4.73
N ASN A 12 1.15 13.08 6.04
CA ASN A 12 0.46 14.23 6.61
C ASN A 12 1.25 15.52 6.33
N TRP A 13 2.57 15.48 6.52
CA TRP A 13 3.40 16.65 6.26
C TRP A 13 3.39 17.03 4.78
N ALA A 14 3.65 16.09 3.88
CA ALA A 14 3.63 16.32 2.45
C ALA A 14 2.33 16.98 1.99
N ILE A 15 1.19 16.37 2.32
CA ILE A 15 -0.11 16.79 1.83
C ILE A 15 -0.55 18.11 2.46
N LYS A 16 -0.50 18.22 3.80
CA LYS A 16 -0.93 19.44 4.51
C LYS A 16 -0.05 20.63 4.23
N ALA A 17 1.29 20.44 4.16
CA ALA A 17 2.20 21.53 3.90
C ALA A 17 2.15 22.03 2.44
N VAL A 18 1.87 21.15 1.47
CA VAL A 18 1.56 21.59 0.10
C VAL A 18 0.25 22.38 0.09
N ALA A 19 -0.80 21.85 0.71
CA ALA A 19 -2.10 22.52 0.78
C ALA A 19 -1.95 23.94 1.33
N GLU A 20 -1.25 24.13 2.45
CA GLU A 20 -1.05 25.44 3.06
C GLU A 20 -0.14 26.36 2.22
N SER A 21 0.98 25.83 1.71
CA SER A 21 1.98 26.64 1.01
C SER A 21 1.53 27.08 -0.37
N TYR A 22 0.62 26.35 -0.99
CA TYR A 22 0.13 26.62 -2.35
C TYR A 22 -1.35 27.05 -2.40
N LYS A 23 -1.96 27.38 -1.26
CA LYS A 23 -3.39 27.77 -1.16
C LYS A 23 -3.79 28.95 -2.04
N GLU A 24 -2.85 29.88 -2.34
CA GLU A 24 -3.09 31.00 -3.24
C GLU A 24 -3.11 30.59 -4.72
N LYS A 25 -2.44 29.47 -5.06
CA LYS A 25 -2.48 28.86 -6.41
C LYS A 25 -3.78 28.10 -6.62
N GLY A 26 -4.27 27.41 -5.59
CA GLY A 26 -5.48 26.61 -5.66
C GLY A 26 -5.74 25.77 -4.43
N LYS A 27 -6.87 25.08 -4.44
CA LYS A 27 -7.34 24.24 -3.33
C LYS A 27 -7.81 22.85 -3.79
N HIS A 28 -7.37 22.41 -4.95
CA HIS A 28 -7.75 21.09 -5.46
C HIS A 28 -6.59 20.09 -5.36
N ILE A 29 -6.92 18.89 -4.86
CA ILE A 29 -6.00 17.76 -4.66
C ILE A 29 -6.57 16.55 -5.40
N ILE A 30 -5.71 15.79 -6.08
CA ILE A 30 -6.07 14.51 -6.69
C ILE A 30 -5.36 13.40 -5.94
N THR A 31 -6.11 12.37 -5.57
CA THR A 31 -5.58 11.14 -4.96
C THR A 31 -6.35 9.93 -5.45
N THR A 32 -6.02 8.72 -4.97
CA THR A 32 -6.70 7.50 -5.40
C THR A 32 -7.61 6.93 -4.31
N LYS A 33 -8.57 6.08 -4.72
CA LYS A 33 -9.47 5.38 -3.78
C LYS A 33 -8.77 4.26 -3.00
N ILE A 34 -7.56 3.89 -3.37
CA ILE A 34 -6.81 2.75 -2.79
C ILE A 34 -5.66 3.18 -1.89
N GLU A 35 -5.55 4.46 -1.56
CA GLU A 35 -4.49 4.99 -0.70
C GLU A 35 -4.54 4.41 0.72
N HIS A 36 -3.41 4.47 1.41
CA HIS A 36 -3.38 4.22 2.84
C HIS A 36 -4.19 5.28 3.60
N HIS A 37 -4.78 4.91 4.73
CA HIS A 37 -5.59 5.82 5.56
C HIS A 37 -4.85 7.09 5.99
N ALA A 38 -3.52 7.08 6.08
CA ALA A 38 -2.72 8.29 6.35
C ALA A 38 -2.90 9.35 5.26
N VAL A 39 -3.12 8.95 4.01
CA VAL A 39 -3.43 9.85 2.88
C VAL A 39 -4.93 10.17 2.86
N LEU A 40 -5.80 9.15 2.89
CA LEU A 40 -7.26 9.35 2.79
C LEU A 40 -7.79 10.25 3.90
N HIS A 41 -7.49 9.94 5.17
CA HIS A 41 -7.99 10.77 6.28
C HIS A 41 -7.34 12.17 6.33
N THR A 42 -6.12 12.31 5.77
CA THR A 42 -5.53 13.65 5.61
C THR A 42 -6.26 14.45 4.54
N CYS A 43 -6.66 13.84 3.45
CA CYS A 43 -7.51 14.46 2.42
C CYS A 43 -8.87 14.84 2.97
N GLU A 44 -9.55 13.95 3.67
CA GLU A 44 -10.84 14.22 4.35
C GLU A 44 -10.73 15.37 5.38
N TYR A 45 -9.60 15.45 6.11
CA TYR A 45 -9.34 16.60 6.98
C TYR A 45 -9.27 17.90 6.19
N LEU A 46 -8.58 17.91 5.04
CA LEU A 46 -8.47 19.10 4.20
C LEU A 46 -9.80 19.49 3.55
N GLU A 47 -10.65 18.53 3.17
CA GLU A 47 -12.01 18.82 2.69
C GLU A 47 -12.81 19.62 3.73
N ARG A 48 -12.71 19.24 5.02
CA ARG A 48 -13.31 20.02 6.13
C ARG A 48 -12.70 21.42 6.31
N GLN A 49 -11.51 21.68 5.72
CA GLN A 49 -10.86 23.00 5.70
C GLN A 49 -11.13 23.77 4.39
N GLY A 50 -12.05 23.26 3.55
CA GLY A 50 -12.48 23.93 2.31
C GLY A 50 -11.57 23.68 1.10
N TYR A 51 -10.81 22.57 1.11
CA TYR A 51 -10.17 22.03 -0.09
C TYR A 51 -11.14 21.09 -0.81
N GLU A 52 -10.92 20.90 -2.09
CA GLU A 52 -11.62 19.92 -2.90
C GLU A 52 -10.68 18.75 -3.20
N VAL A 53 -11.16 17.52 -3.02
CA VAL A 53 -10.38 16.32 -3.30
C VAL A 53 -11.09 15.45 -4.34
N THR A 54 -10.37 15.12 -5.40
CA THR A 54 -10.83 14.12 -6.37
C THR A 54 -10.14 12.79 -6.08
N TYR A 55 -10.96 11.77 -5.75
CA TYR A 55 -10.52 10.39 -5.53
C TYR A 55 -10.70 9.60 -6.83
N VAL A 56 -9.64 9.48 -7.64
CA VAL A 56 -9.69 8.74 -8.90
C VAL A 56 -9.81 7.24 -8.68
N GLY A 57 -10.47 6.58 -9.62
CA GLY A 57 -10.65 5.14 -9.60
C GLY A 57 -9.41 4.37 -10.04
N VAL A 58 -9.50 3.06 -9.90
CA VAL A 58 -8.51 2.09 -10.39
C VAL A 58 -9.21 1.05 -11.26
N ASP A 59 -8.43 0.28 -12.00
CA ASP A 59 -8.94 -0.89 -12.71
C ASP A 59 -9.13 -2.11 -11.77
N GLU A 60 -9.54 -3.23 -12.32
CA GLU A 60 -9.74 -4.49 -11.59
C GLU A 60 -8.46 -5.09 -10.98
N TYR A 61 -7.30 -4.60 -11.40
CA TYR A 61 -5.98 -4.95 -10.88
C TYR A 61 -5.43 -3.93 -9.88
N GLY A 62 -6.17 -2.85 -9.63
CA GLY A 62 -5.76 -1.78 -8.74
C GLY A 62 -4.73 -0.82 -9.36
N VAL A 63 -4.62 -0.77 -10.69
CA VAL A 63 -3.80 0.23 -11.38
C VAL A 63 -4.64 1.49 -11.59
N VAL A 64 -4.07 2.64 -11.24
CA VAL A 64 -4.74 3.93 -11.43
C VAL A 64 -4.94 4.24 -12.91
N LYS A 65 -6.08 4.82 -13.25
CA LYS A 65 -6.42 5.20 -14.61
C LYS A 65 -5.85 6.58 -14.92
N LEU A 66 -4.80 6.63 -15.72
CA LEU A 66 -4.11 7.89 -16.08
C LEU A 66 -5.03 8.91 -16.74
N ASP A 67 -5.95 8.47 -17.57
CA ASP A 67 -6.94 9.32 -18.22
C ASP A 67 -7.93 9.96 -17.22
N GLU A 68 -8.25 9.27 -16.13
CA GLU A 68 -9.05 9.84 -15.04
C GLU A 68 -8.25 10.91 -14.27
N ILE A 69 -6.95 10.69 -14.02
CA ILE A 69 -6.07 11.72 -13.43
C ILE A 69 -6.03 12.95 -14.35
N GLU A 70 -5.76 12.76 -15.65
CA GLU A 70 -5.65 13.88 -16.60
C GLU A 70 -6.94 14.68 -16.68
N LYS A 71 -8.11 14.02 -16.73
CA LYS A 71 -9.43 14.68 -16.73
C LYS A 71 -9.73 15.41 -15.41
N ALA A 72 -9.18 14.95 -14.29
CA ALA A 72 -9.38 15.56 -12.98
C ALA A 72 -8.51 16.81 -12.77
N ILE A 73 -7.44 16.99 -13.55
CA ILE A 73 -6.56 18.15 -13.41
C ILE A 73 -7.30 19.41 -13.80
N ARG A 74 -7.30 20.41 -12.91
CA ARG A 74 -7.91 21.73 -13.05
C ARG A 74 -6.86 22.83 -12.90
N PRO A 75 -7.15 24.08 -13.29
CA PRO A 75 -6.19 25.19 -13.10
C PRO A 75 -5.82 25.44 -11.63
N ASP A 76 -6.68 25.07 -10.68
CA ASP A 76 -6.48 25.18 -9.24
C ASP A 76 -5.98 23.87 -8.58
N THR A 77 -5.58 22.88 -9.36
CA THR A 77 -4.95 21.66 -8.84
C THR A 77 -3.53 21.96 -8.37
N ILE A 78 -3.22 21.62 -7.12
CA ILE A 78 -1.92 21.90 -6.49
C ILE A 78 -1.11 20.64 -6.21
N LEU A 79 -1.77 19.48 -6.07
CA LEU A 79 -1.15 18.23 -5.68
C LEU A 79 -1.83 17.03 -6.37
N ILE A 80 -0.99 16.11 -6.86
CA ILE A 80 -1.39 14.73 -7.16
C ILE A 80 -0.64 13.85 -6.17
N SER A 81 -1.37 13.02 -5.40
CA SER A 81 -0.81 12.10 -4.42
C SER A 81 -1.27 10.68 -4.76
N VAL A 82 -0.34 9.84 -5.20
CA VAL A 82 -0.60 8.43 -5.57
C VAL A 82 0.46 7.55 -4.96
N MET A 83 0.05 6.51 -4.22
CA MET A 83 0.99 5.58 -3.61
C MET A 83 1.83 4.85 -4.66
N ALA A 84 3.08 4.51 -4.33
CA ALA A 84 3.97 3.84 -5.25
C ALA A 84 3.57 2.37 -5.49
N ALA A 85 3.12 1.71 -4.44
CA ALA A 85 2.58 0.35 -4.50
C ALA A 85 1.56 0.14 -3.38
N ASN A 86 0.49 -0.58 -3.68
CA ASN A 86 -0.57 -0.80 -2.70
C ASN A 86 -0.14 -1.82 -1.64
N ASN A 87 -0.38 -1.49 -0.38
CA ASN A 87 0.01 -2.27 0.79
C ASN A 87 -0.82 -3.55 1.00
N GLU A 88 -1.98 -3.66 0.37
CA GLU A 88 -2.87 -4.82 0.50
C GLU A 88 -2.70 -5.78 -0.67
N ILE A 89 -2.94 -5.32 -1.88
CA ILE A 89 -2.94 -6.13 -3.10
C ILE A 89 -1.60 -6.14 -3.85
N GLY A 90 -0.63 -5.35 -3.41
CA GLY A 90 0.73 -5.33 -3.94
C GLY A 90 0.92 -4.58 -5.27
N THR A 91 -0.11 -4.16 -5.95
CA THR A 91 -0.04 -3.53 -7.28
C THR A 91 0.85 -2.29 -7.27
N ILE A 92 1.81 -2.25 -8.20
CA ILE A 92 2.74 -1.12 -8.42
C ILE A 92 2.09 -0.14 -9.39
N GLN A 93 2.15 1.16 -9.08
CA GLN A 93 1.55 2.23 -9.87
C GLN A 93 2.49 2.75 -10.96
N PRO A 94 1.97 3.30 -12.06
CA PRO A 94 2.76 3.86 -13.17
C PRO A 94 3.32 5.25 -12.81
N LEU A 95 4.27 5.30 -11.83
CA LEU A 95 4.74 6.55 -11.24
C LEU A 95 5.38 7.50 -12.26
N LYS A 96 6.09 6.98 -13.26
CA LYS A 96 6.74 7.80 -14.28
C LYS A 96 5.72 8.57 -15.09
N GLU A 97 4.71 7.89 -15.57
CA GLU A 97 3.63 8.47 -16.36
C GLU A 97 2.82 9.49 -15.55
N ILE A 98 2.61 9.21 -14.26
CA ILE A 98 1.94 10.15 -13.33
C ILE A 98 2.82 11.40 -13.10
N GLY A 99 4.12 11.22 -12.88
CA GLY A 99 5.07 12.32 -12.71
C GLY A 99 5.18 13.21 -13.95
N GLU A 100 5.27 12.61 -15.14
CA GLU A 100 5.27 13.32 -16.42
C GLU A 100 3.97 14.13 -16.60
N LEU A 101 2.83 13.53 -16.29
CA LEU A 101 1.53 14.19 -16.37
C LEU A 101 1.42 15.35 -15.38
N ALA A 102 1.82 15.17 -14.12
CA ALA A 102 1.82 16.20 -13.10
C ALA A 102 2.69 17.39 -13.52
N HIS A 103 3.91 17.15 -13.98
CA HIS A 103 4.83 18.19 -14.40
C HIS A 103 4.37 18.92 -15.67
N LYS A 104 3.76 18.23 -16.62
CA LYS A 104 3.14 18.85 -17.82
C LYS A 104 2.13 19.93 -17.44
N HIS A 105 1.41 19.74 -16.33
CA HIS A 105 0.41 20.68 -15.83
C HIS A 105 0.91 21.58 -14.68
N GLY A 106 2.20 21.48 -14.31
CA GLY A 106 2.79 22.28 -13.23
C GLY A 106 2.20 21.96 -11.85
N VAL A 107 1.78 20.72 -11.63
CA VAL A 107 1.22 20.19 -10.39
C VAL A 107 2.31 19.42 -9.63
N ILE A 108 2.34 19.53 -8.30
CA ILE A 108 3.29 18.79 -7.46
C ILE A 108 2.87 17.32 -7.40
N PHE A 109 3.85 16.41 -7.55
CA PHE A 109 3.63 14.98 -7.42
C PHE A 109 4.23 14.43 -6.13
N HIS A 110 3.35 13.89 -5.28
CA HIS A 110 3.67 13.14 -4.06
C HIS A 110 3.39 11.66 -4.25
N THR A 111 4.26 10.81 -3.71
CA THR A 111 4.01 9.38 -3.60
C THR A 111 4.23 8.86 -2.18
N ASP A 112 3.24 8.14 -1.64
CA ASP A 112 3.46 7.26 -0.50
C ASP A 112 4.24 6.03 -1.00
N ALA A 113 5.53 5.99 -0.69
CA ALA A 113 6.43 4.90 -1.06
C ALA A 113 6.71 3.94 0.12
N VAL A 114 5.90 3.99 1.17
CA VAL A 114 6.10 3.19 2.39
C VAL A 114 6.24 1.70 2.10
N GLN A 115 5.48 1.17 1.15
CA GLN A 115 5.56 -0.25 0.76
C GLN A 115 6.56 -0.53 -0.37
N ALA A 116 7.00 0.51 -1.08
CA ALA A 116 7.86 0.36 -2.26
C ALA A 116 9.35 0.59 -1.93
N TYR A 117 9.63 1.54 -1.02
CA TYR A 117 11.02 1.88 -0.65
C TYR A 117 11.72 0.68 0.00
N GLY A 118 12.88 0.33 -0.55
CA GLY A 118 13.66 -0.82 -0.10
C GLY A 118 13.26 -2.15 -0.75
N HIS A 119 12.13 -2.22 -1.46
CA HIS A 119 11.61 -3.43 -2.10
C HIS A 119 11.65 -3.41 -3.62
N ILE A 120 11.57 -2.22 -4.22
CA ILE A 120 11.70 -2.02 -5.67
C ILE A 120 12.57 -0.79 -5.97
N PRO A 121 13.20 -0.70 -7.16
CA PRO A 121 13.97 0.47 -7.54
C PRO A 121 13.09 1.72 -7.60
N LEU A 122 13.53 2.78 -6.93
CA LEU A 122 12.90 4.11 -6.96
C LEU A 122 13.96 5.16 -7.24
N ASN A 123 13.88 5.80 -8.40
CA ASN A 123 14.68 6.97 -8.75
C ASN A 123 13.76 8.17 -8.88
N VAL A 124 13.83 9.09 -7.93
CA VAL A 124 12.92 10.24 -7.86
C VAL A 124 13.03 11.18 -9.08
N ASP A 125 14.18 11.23 -9.73
CA ASP A 125 14.37 12.05 -10.92
C ASP A 125 13.74 11.41 -12.16
N GLU A 126 13.98 10.12 -12.37
CA GLU A 126 13.42 9.37 -13.50
C GLU A 126 11.90 9.22 -13.41
N LEU A 127 11.38 9.14 -12.19
CA LEU A 127 9.93 8.98 -11.92
C LEU A 127 9.20 10.33 -11.76
N GLY A 128 9.92 11.45 -11.81
CA GLY A 128 9.32 12.78 -11.67
C GLY A 128 8.69 13.03 -10.29
N ILE A 129 9.20 12.40 -9.23
CA ILE A 129 8.64 12.53 -7.88
C ILE A 129 9.16 13.79 -7.21
N ASP A 130 8.26 14.66 -6.72
CA ASP A 130 8.59 15.86 -5.99
C ASP A 130 8.65 15.65 -4.47
N LEU A 131 7.76 14.80 -3.95
CA LEU A 131 7.68 14.42 -2.54
C LEU A 131 7.54 12.90 -2.42
N LEU A 132 8.29 12.29 -1.50
CA LEU A 132 8.21 10.84 -1.26
C LEU A 132 8.20 10.56 0.23
N SER A 133 7.20 9.81 0.68
CA SER A 133 7.08 9.34 2.06
C SER A 133 7.62 7.91 2.21
N ALA A 134 8.37 7.66 3.29
CA ALA A 134 8.85 6.33 3.63
C ALA A 134 8.79 6.06 5.14
N SER A 135 8.73 4.79 5.50
CA SER A 135 8.70 4.34 6.90
C SER A 135 9.72 3.23 7.14
N GLY A 136 10.63 3.45 8.08
CA GLY A 136 11.77 2.56 8.30
C GLY A 136 11.41 1.11 8.60
N HIS A 137 10.38 0.89 9.42
CA HIS A 137 9.96 -0.46 9.83
C HIS A 137 9.44 -1.34 8.68
N LYS A 138 9.24 -0.78 7.48
CA LYS A 138 8.82 -1.55 6.30
C LYS A 138 10.00 -2.17 5.54
N PHE A 139 11.22 -1.73 5.80
CA PHE A 139 12.46 -2.27 5.22
C PHE A 139 13.54 -2.51 6.28
N HIS A 140 13.13 -3.14 7.40
CA HIS A 140 13.98 -3.65 8.50
C HIS A 140 14.68 -2.59 9.36
N ALA A 141 14.30 -1.31 9.28
CA ALA A 141 14.76 -0.30 10.21
C ALA A 141 13.93 -0.31 11.51
N PRO A 142 14.36 0.36 12.58
CA PRO A 142 13.58 0.51 13.80
C PRO A 142 12.20 1.13 13.56
N LYS A 143 11.22 0.78 14.40
CA LYS A 143 9.95 1.50 14.48
C LYS A 143 10.18 2.93 14.99
N GLY A 144 9.28 3.85 14.67
CA GLY A 144 9.36 5.24 15.15
C GLY A 144 10.36 6.13 14.37
N ILE A 145 10.75 5.71 13.17
CA ILE A 145 11.55 6.48 12.23
C ILE A 145 11.04 6.32 10.81
N GLY A 146 11.01 7.40 10.06
CA GLY A 146 10.71 7.48 8.65
C GLY A 146 11.38 8.72 8.04
N PHE A 147 11.07 9.01 6.82
CA PHE A 147 11.53 10.25 6.19
C PHE A 147 10.55 10.76 5.14
N LEU A 148 10.62 12.07 4.90
CA LEU A 148 10.05 12.75 3.75
C LEU A 148 11.19 13.25 2.85
N TYR A 149 11.19 12.78 1.59
CA TYR A 149 12.00 13.44 0.55
C TYR A 149 11.23 14.64 0.01
N ILE A 150 11.92 15.74 -0.18
CA ILE A 150 11.40 16.98 -0.77
C ILE A 150 12.37 17.41 -1.87
N ARG A 151 11.89 17.49 -3.12
CA ARG A 151 12.69 17.97 -4.25
C ARG A 151 13.15 19.39 -3.99
N LYS A 152 14.38 19.72 -4.39
CA LYS A 152 15.08 20.97 -4.03
C LYS A 152 14.28 22.25 -4.32
N ASN A 153 13.48 22.25 -5.36
CA ASN A 153 12.71 23.43 -5.78
C ASN A 153 11.32 23.51 -5.15
N ILE A 154 10.88 22.48 -4.45
CA ILE A 154 9.58 22.47 -3.77
C ILE A 154 9.70 23.14 -2.41
N ARG A 155 8.88 24.16 -2.20
CA ARG A 155 8.85 24.94 -0.96
C ARG A 155 7.57 24.64 -0.20
N ILE A 156 7.70 23.87 0.87
CA ILE A 156 6.59 23.59 1.81
C ILE A 156 6.97 24.05 3.21
N GLY A 157 5.95 24.37 4.00
CA GLY A 157 6.09 24.83 5.37
C GLY A 157 6.56 23.74 6.35
N SER A 158 6.83 24.16 7.59
CA SER A 158 7.10 23.25 8.71
C SER A 158 5.81 22.55 9.13
N PHE A 159 5.90 21.25 9.44
CA PHE A 159 4.77 20.50 9.96
C PHE A 159 4.69 20.50 11.49
N ILE A 160 5.85 20.34 12.15
CA ILE A 160 5.96 20.42 13.61
C ILE A 160 6.74 21.68 13.95
N HIS A 161 6.11 22.59 14.70
CA HIS A 161 6.69 23.86 15.10
C HIS A 161 7.43 23.73 16.44
N GLY A 162 8.57 24.44 16.57
CA GLY A 162 9.41 24.42 17.77
C GLY A 162 10.84 24.85 17.48
N GLY A 163 11.83 24.05 17.90
CA GLY A 163 13.24 24.30 17.66
C GLY A 163 13.66 24.22 16.19
N ALA A 164 14.90 24.59 15.90
CA ALA A 164 15.42 24.69 14.53
C ALA A 164 15.94 23.36 13.92
N GLN A 165 15.56 22.21 14.50
CA GLN A 165 15.96 20.92 13.96
C GLN A 165 15.44 20.73 12.51
N GLU A 166 16.06 19.85 11.76
CA GLU A 166 15.74 19.61 10.35
C GLU A 166 15.64 20.92 9.54
N ARG A 167 16.59 21.83 9.76
CA ARG A 167 16.65 23.15 9.09
C ARG A 167 15.39 24.01 9.35
N ALA A 168 14.88 23.96 10.59
CA ALA A 168 13.65 24.62 11.03
C ALA A 168 12.37 24.13 10.30
N ARG A 169 12.40 22.94 9.72
CA ARG A 169 11.23 22.38 9.01
C ARG A 169 10.50 21.30 9.81
N ARG A 170 11.20 20.63 10.72
CA ARG A 170 10.58 19.65 11.61
C ARG A 170 11.25 19.72 12.97
N ALA A 171 10.60 20.36 13.92
CA ALA A 171 11.11 20.54 15.27
C ALA A 171 11.12 19.23 16.07
N GLY A 172 11.87 19.22 17.16
CA GLY A 172 12.02 18.10 18.08
C GLY A 172 13.42 17.50 18.00
N THR A 173 13.93 17.05 19.16
CA THR A 173 15.24 16.39 19.24
C THR A 173 15.32 15.22 18.28
N LEU A 174 16.42 15.13 17.54
CA LEU A 174 16.62 14.07 16.54
C LEU A 174 16.68 12.71 17.22
N ASN A 175 15.95 11.73 16.67
CA ASN A 175 16.05 10.31 17.04
C ASN A 175 17.32 9.72 16.42
N THR A 176 18.49 10.07 16.97
CA THR A 176 19.78 9.63 16.43
C THR A 176 19.90 8.12 16.25
N PRO A 177 19.51 7.26 17.22
CA PRO A 177 19.52 5.81 17.01
C PRO A 177 18.65 5.37 15.83
N GLY A 178 17.45 5.92 15.72
CA GLY A 178 16.54 5.64 14.60
C GLY A 178 17.12 6.09 13.26
N ILE A 179 17.75 7.27 13.20
CA ILE A 179 18.39 7.82 11.99
C ILE A 179 19.55 6.92 11.53
N VAL A 180 20.41 6.47 12.44
CA VAL A 180 21.47 5.52 12.13
C VAL A 180 20.89 4.19 11.64
N GLY A 181 19.88 3.69 12.34
CA GLY A 181 19.22 2.43 11.98
C GLY A 181 18.54 2.48 10.61
N ILE A 182 17.83 3.57 10.26
CA ILE A 182 17.20 3.68 8.94
C ILE A 182 18.25 3.84 7.82
N GLY A 183 19.38 4.50 8.10
CA GLY A 183 20.49 4.59 7.16
C GLY A 183 21.11 3.22 6.86
N ALA A 184 21.42 2.44 7.90
CA ALA A 184 21.95 1.07 7.75
C ALA A 184 20.96 0.16 7.01
N ALA A 185 19.66 0.22 7.34
CA ALA A 185 18.64 -0.56 6.66
C ALA A 185 18.50 -0.19 5.18
N ALA A 186 18.57 1.11 4.85
CA ALA A 186 18.52 1.58 3.46
C ALA A 186 19.75 1.10 2.65
N GLU A 187 20.94 1.08 3.25
CA GLU A 187 22.14 0.55 2.64
C GLU A 187 22.01 -0.97 2.39
N CYS A 188 21.58 -1.72 3.40
CA CYS A 188 21.33 -3.17 3.26
C CYS A 188 20.28 -3.46 2.18
N ALA A 189 19.17 -2.75 2.17
CA ALA A 189 18.12 -2.90 1.16
C ALA A 189 18.67 -2.66 -0.25
N LYS A 190 19.47 -1.59 -0.44
CA LYS A 190 20.07 -1.26 -1.74
C LYS A 190 21.05 -2.35 -2.20
N LEU A 191 21.91 -2.84 -1.31
CA LEU A 191 22.93 -3.84 -1.65
C LEU A 191 22.33 -5.20 -2.02
N ASN A 192 21.19 -5.56 -1.44
CA ASN A 192 20.56 -6.85 -1.64
C ASN A 192 19.32 -6.80 -2.56
N MET A 193 18.95 -5.63 -3.08
CA MET A 193 17.67 -5.41 -3.76
C MET A 193 17.42 -6.39 -4.90
N GLU A 194 18.34 -6.54 -5.84
CA GLU A 194 18.15 -7.42 -7.00
C GLU A 194 17.96 -8.88 -6.58
N LYS A 195 18.83 -9.37 -5.67
CA LYS A 195 18.74 -10.72 -5.11
C LYS A 195 17.42 -10.96 -4.39
N ASN A 196 16.97 -9.99 -3.56
CA ASN A 196 15.73 -10.11 -2.79
C ASN A 196 14.50 -10.06 -3.71
N ILE A 197 14.52 -9.22 -4.73
CA ILE A 197 13.44 -9.18 -5.73
C ILE A 197 13.30 -10.52 -6.45
N GLU A 198 14.41 -11.11 -6.91
CA GLU A 198 14.42 -12.40 -7.60
C GLU A 198 13.88 -13.52 -6.70
N ALA A 199 14.44 -13.64 -5.50
CA ALA A 199 14.07 -14.69 -4.53
C ALA A 199 12.59 -14.58 -4.11
N GLN A 200 12.16 -13.41 -3.67
CA GLN A 200 10.78 -13.19 -3.23
C GLN A 200 9.78 -13.35 -4.38
N THR A 201 10.10 -12.87 -5.59
CA THR A 201 9.24 -13.04 -6.77
C THR A 201 9.05 -14.50 -7.10
N SER A 202 10.13 -15.29 -7.10
CA SER A 202 10.07 -16.73 -7.38
C SER A 202 9.18 -17.47 -6.38
N LEU A 203 9.36 -17.21 -5.08
CA LEU A 203 8.54 -17.83 -4.01
C LEU A 203 7.09 -17.36 -4.05
N ARG A 204 6.85 -16.07 -4.30
CA ARG A 204 5.50 -15.50 -4.45
C ARG A 204 4.76 -16.13 -5.62
N ASP A 205 5.39 -16.23 -6.78
CA ASP A 205 4.76 -16.81 -7.98
C ASP A 205 4.49 -18.30 -7.78
N TYR A 206 5.38 -19.00 -7.08
CA TYR A 206 5.16 -20.39 -6.68
C TYR A 206 3.94 -20.51 -5.73
N LEU A 207 3.84 -19.65 -4.70
CA LEU A 207 2.69 -19.58 -3.79
C LEU A 207 1.39 -19.31 -4.57
N ILE A 208 1.39 -18.29 -5.42
CA ILE A 208 0.21 -17.90 -6.22
C ILE A 208 -0.26 -19.07 -7.09
N LYS A 209 0.66 -19.70 -7.81
CA LYS A 209 0.37 -20.85 -8.66
C LYS A 209 -0.30 -21.97 -7.86
N ARG A 210 0.31 -22.39 -6.76
CA ARG A 210 -0.21 -23.46 -5.93
C ARG A 210 -1.60 -23.15 -5.37
N VAL A 211 -1.80 -21.93 -4.83
CA VAL A 211 -3.11 -21.55 -4.28
C VAL A 211 -4.19 -21.57 -5.35
N LEU A 212 -3.93 -21.02 -6.54
CA LEU A 212 -4.93 -20.95 -7.61
C LEU A 212 -5.24 -22.33 -8.24
N GLU A 213 -4.24 -23.22 -8.32
CA GLU A 213 -4.41 -24.56 -8.88
C GLU A 213 -5.03 -25.56 -7.89
N GLU A 214 -4.71 -25.44 -6.59
CA GLU A 214 -5.04 -26.45 -5.58
C GLU A 214 -6.24 -26.09 -4.69
N ILE A 215 -6.64 -24.80 -4.65
CA ILE A 215 -7.74 -24.33 -3.81
C ILE A 215 -8.86 -23.77 -4.71
N PRO A 216 -9.93 -24.53 -4.94
CA PRO A 216 -11.05 -24.07 -5.76
C PRO A 216 -11.69 -22.79 -5.22
N TYR A 217 -12.28 -21.98 -6.10
CA TYR A 217 -12.97 -20.73 -5.75
C TYR A 217 -12.06 -19.73 -5.02
N SER A 218 -10.76 -19.75 -5.32
CA SER A 218 -9.78 -18.76 -4.93
C SER A 218 -9.57 -17.74 -6.06
N ARG A 219 -9.19 -16.53 -5.70
CA ARG A 219 -8.86 -15.46 -6.62
C ARG A 219 -7.62 -14.71 -6.12
N LEU A 220 -6.68 -14.40 -7.03
CA LEU A 220 -5.61 -13.45 -6.77
C LEU A 220 -6.13 -12.02 -6.93
N ASN A 221 -5.87 -11.15 -5.96
CA ASN A 221 -6.14 -9.73 -6.01
C ASN A 221 -4.89 -8.94 -6.40
N GLY A 222 -5.09 -7.83 -7.12
CA GLY A 222 -4.00 -7.01 -7.64
C GLY A 222 -3.44 -7.50 -8.97
N HIS A 223 -2.48 -6.74 -9.51
CA HIS A 223 -1.91 -7.04 -10.83
C HIS A 223 -1.09 -8.34 -10.80
N PRO A 224 -1.26 -9.25 -11.76
CA PRO A 224 -0.62 -10.56 -11.72
C PRO A 224 0.92 -10.51 -11.75
N THR A 225 1.50 -9.52 -12.43
CA THR A 225 2.95 -9.40 -12.63
C THR A 225 3.54 -8.08 -12.10
N LYS A 226 2.86 -6.93 -12.34
CA LYS A 226 3.31 -5.61 -11.85
C LYS A 226 2.92 -5.43 -10.38
N ARG A 227 3.59 -6.19 -9.51
CA ARG A 227 3.31 -6.21 -8.08
C ARG A 227 4.58 -6.31 -7.25
N LEU A 228 4.50 -5.91 -5.98
CA LEU A 228 5.60 -6.04 -5.02
C LEU A 228 6.11 -7.49 -4.96
N PRO A 229 7.43 -7.69 -4.88
CA PRO A 229 8.05 -9.01 -4.93
C PRO A 229 7.49 -10.00 -3.90
N GLY A 230 7.30 -9.55 -2.66
CA GLY A 230 6.85 -10.41 -1.56
C GLY A 230 5.35 -10.40 -1.27
N ASN A 231 4.50 -9.74 -2.07
CA ASN A 231 3.08 -9.61 -1.75
C ASN A 231 2.21 -10.58 -2.55
N ALA A 232 1.36 -11.35 -1.86
CA ALA A 232 0.27 -12.13 -2.44
C ALA A 232 -1.01 -11.87 -1.64
N ASN A 233 -2.08 -11.47 -2.32
CA ASN A 233 -3.38 -11.22 -1.71
C ASN A 233 -4.43 -12.05 -2.44
N PHE A 234 -5.21 -12.81 -1.69
CA PHE A 234 -6.23 -13.71 -2.22
C PHE A 234 -7.59 -13.40 -1.62
N CYS A 235 -8.65 -13.73 -2.34
CA CYS A 235 -9.96 -13.95 -1.77
C CYS A 235 -10.37 -15.41 -1.96
N PHE A 236 -10.96 -16.00 -0.93
CA PHE A 236 -11.53 -17.34 -0.92
C PHE A 236 -13.03 -17.22 -0.71
N ARG A 237 -13.82 -17.72 -1.68
CA ARG A 237 -15.28 -17.62 -1.60
C ARG A 237 -15.86 -18.49 -0.49
N PHE A 238 -16.99 -18.03 0.08
CA PHE A 238 -17.82 -18.72 1.06
C PHE A 238 -17.22 -18.83 2.47
N ILE A 239 -16.21 -18.04 2.80
CA ILE A 239 -15.57 -18.03 4.12
C ILE A 239 -15.23 -16.60 4.54
N GLU A 240 -14.98 -16.43 5.83
CA GLU A 240 -14.54 -15.16 6.41
C GLU A 240 -13.04 -15.17 6.70
N GLY A 241 -12.37 -14.06 6.38
CA GLY A 241 -10.92 -13.90 6.55
C GLY A 241 -10.46 -14.03 7.99
N GLU A 242 -11.22 -13.50 8.95
CA GLU A 242 -10.86 -13.52 10.37
C GLU A 242 -10.75 -14.96 10.89
N SER A 243 -11.70 -15.83 10.54
CA SER A 243 -11.66 -17.25 10.89
C SER A 243 -10.42 -17.96 10.30
N MET A 244 -10.01 -17.61 9.07
CA MET A 244 -8.76 -18.10 8.49
C MET A 244 -7.54 -17.66 9.28
N LEU A 245 -7.48 -16.39 9.70
CA LEU A 245 -6.34 -15.86 10.45
C LEU A 245 -6.14 -16.60 11.77
N ILE A 246 -7.23 -16.84 12.52
CA ILE A 246 -7.18 -17.57 13.79
C ILE A 246 -6.66 -19.00 13.59
N LEU A 247 -7.14 -19.69 12.54
CA LEU A 247 -6.71 -21.07 12.29
C LEU A 247 -5.28 -21.16 11.74
N LEU A 248 -4.82 -20.15 10.98
CA LEU A 248 -3.43 -20.05 10.53
C LEU A 248 -2.48 -19.78 11.69
N ASP A 249 -2.86 -18.87 12.62
CA ASP A 249 -2.08 -18.57 13.82
C ASP A 249 -1.86 -19.81 14.69
N GLN A 250 -2.89 -20.67 14.84
CA GLN A 250 -2.77 -21.98 15.51
C GLN A 250 -1.78 -22.92 14.85
N GLN A 251 -1.45 -22.72 13.58
CA GLN A 251 -0.42 -23.46 12.84
C GLN A 251 0.94 -22.76 12.85
N GLY A 252 1.08 -21.62 13.54
CA GLY A 252 2.30 -20.80 13.56
C GLY A 252 2.50 -19.98 12.29
N ILE A 253 1.46 -19.75 11.49
CA ILE A 253 1.51 -18.97 10.26
C ILE A 253 0.95 -17.57 10.52
N CYS A 254 1.79 -16.55 10.46
CA CYS A 254 1.39 -15.16 10.55
C CYS A 254 0.86 -14.66 9.20
N ALA A 255 -0.37 -14.18 9.19
CA ALA A 255 -1.01 -13.63 8.00
C ALA A 255 -1.87 -12.40 8.37
N SER A 256 -2.46 -11.73 7.39
CA SER A 256 -3.36 -10.60 7.61
C SER A 256 -4.57 -10.69 6.67
N SER A 257 -5.71 -10.21 7.11
CA SER A 257 -6.80 -9.83 6.20
C SER A 257 -6.42 -8.55 5.46
N GLY A 258 -7.14 -8.17 4.42
CA GLY A 258 -6.81 -7.03 3.54
C GLY A 258 -6.32 -5.80 4.29
N SER A 259 -7.03 -5.32 5.30
CA SER A 259 -6.62 -4.16 6.10
C SER A 259 -6.27 -4.56 7.54
N ALA A 260 -4.98 -4.75 7.82
CA ALA A 260 -4.49 -4.97 9.18
C ALA A 260 -4.69 -3.75 10.10
N CYS A 261 -4.86 -2.55 9.55
CA CYS A 261 -5.02 -1.30 10.30
C CYS A 261 -6.47 -1.05 10.76
N THR A 262 -7.44 -1.76 10.20
CA THR A 262 -8.87 -1.66 10.55
C THR A 262 -9.37 -2.90 11.28
N SER A 263 -8.51 -3.63 11.95
CA SER A 263 -8.80 -4.89 12.67
C SER A 263 -9.85 -4.78 13.80
N GLY A 264 -10.72 -3.81 13.75
CA GLY A 264 -11.91 -3.63 14.63
C GLY A 264 -13.16 -3.25 13.83
N SER A 265 -13.08 -3.13 12.50
CA SER A 265 -14.23 -2.89 11.62
C SER A 265 -14.64 -4.19 10.95
N LEU A 266 -15.93 -4.49 10.99
CA LEU A 266 -16.55 -5.58 10.22
C LEU A 266 -16.63 -5.24 8.72
N ASP A 267 -16.19 -4.05 8.31
CA ASP A 267 -16.25 -3.62 6.92
C ASP A 267 -15.11 -4.23 6.10
N PRO A 268 -15.39 -4.67 4.88
CA PRO A 268 -14.37 -5.18 3.98
C PRO A 268 -13.39 -4.07 3.56
N SER A 269 -12.19 -4.46 3.12
CA SER A 269 -11.18 -3.53 2.65
C SER A 269 -11.71 -2.58 1.58
N HIS A 270 -11.52 -1.27 1.77
CA HIS A 270 -11.84 -0.24 0.77
C HIS A 270 -11.07 -0.46 -0.54
N VAL A 271 -9.86 -1.03 -0.49
CA VAL A 271 -9.06 -1.38 -1.66
C VAL A 271 -9.74 -2.47 -2.47
N LEU A 272 -10.23 -3.53 -1.82
CA LEU A 272 -10.92 -4.63 -2.51
C LEU A 272 -12.24 -4.17 -3.11
N LEU A 273 -12.95 -3.28 -2.44
CA LEU A 273 -14.16 -2.67 -3.00
C LEU A 273 -13.83 -1.76 -4.20
N ALA A 274 -12.73 -1.00 -4.12
CA ALA A 274 -12.30 -0.11 -5.20
C ALA A 274 -11.90 -0.85 -6.49
N ILE A 275 -11.40 -2.08 -6.39
CA ILE A 275 -11.12 -2.96 -7.56
C ILE A 275 -12.37 -3.71 -8.05
N GLY A 276 -13.55 -3.41 -7.52
CA GLY A 276 -14.84 -3.92 -7.97
C GLY A 276 -15.27 -5.24 -7.34
N LEU A 277 -14.67 -5.67 -6.23
CA LEU A 277 -15.14 -6.88 -5.54
C LEU A 277 -16.41 -6.57 -4.72
N PRO A 278 -17.43 -7.44 -4.79
CA PRO A 278 -18.57 -7.36 -3.89
C PRO A 278 -18.13 -7.66 -2.44
N HIS A 279 -18.88 -7.11 -1.48
CA HIS A 279 -18.62 -7.27 -0.05
C HIS A 279 -18.40 -8.72 0.36
N GLU A 280 -19.29 -9.63 -0.10
CA GLU A 280 -19.23 -11.06 0.19
C GLU A 280 -17.88 -11.71 -0.17
N ILE A 281 -17.31 -11.33 -1.31
CA ILE A 281 -16.00 -11.86 -1.76
C ILE A 281 -14.87 -11.20 -1.01
N ALA A 282 -14.96 -9.89 -0.78
CA ALA A 282 -13.91 -9.12 -0.11
C ALA A 282 -13.71 -9.55 1.36
N HIS A 283 -14.75 -10.02 2.04
CA HIS A 283 -14.65 -10.59 3.39
C HIS A 283 -13.77 -11.84 3.49
N GLY A 284 -13.69 -12.65 2.43
CA GLY A 284 -12.82 -13.83 2.36
C GLY A 284 -11.37 -13.53 2.02
N SER A 285 -10.88 -12.32 2.28
CA SER A 285 -9.54 -11.91 1.89
C SER A 285 -8.45 -12.39 2.86
N LEU A 286 -7.31 -12.75 2.28
CA LEU A 286 -6.08 -13.11 2.99
C LEU A 286 -4.87 -12.50 2.28
N ARG A 287 -4.05 -11.74 3.02
CA ARG A 287 -2.77 -11.24 2.56
C ARG A 287 -1.63 -12.05 3.18
N LEU A 288 -0.80 -12.60 2.32
CA LEU A 288 0.45 -13.26 2.66
C LEU A 288 1.60 -12.39 2.15
N THR A 289 2.54 -12.06 3.03
CA THR A 289 3.70 -11.24 2.70
C THR A 289 4.96 -12.03 2.99
N LEU A 290 5.79 -12.22 1.97
CA LEU A 290 7.03 -12.95 2.04
C LEU A 290 8.20 -12.01 2.28
N SER A 291 9.21 -12.48 2.98
CA SER A 291 10.51 -11.85 3.15
C SER A 291 11.59 -12.63 2.39
N GLU A 292 12.80 -12.11 2.40
CA GLU A 292 14.01 -12.77 1.86
C GLU A 292 14.41 -14.03 2.61
N ASP A 293 13.90 -14.22 3.83
CA ASP A 293 14.24 -15.37 4.69
C ASP A 293 13.29 -16.55 4.51
N ASN A 294 12.17 -16.37 3.78
CA ASN A 294 11.21 -17.44 3.56
C ASN A 294 11.77 -18.51 2.63
N THR A 295 11.34 -19.76 2.86
CA THR A 295 11.75 -20.92 2.08
C THR A 295 10.59 -21.54 1.30
N LYS A 296 10.92 -22.39 0.34
CA LYS A 296 9.92 -23.13 -0.42
C LYS A 296 9.13 -24.10 0.46
N GLU A 297 9.80 -24.70 1.43
CA GLU A 297 9.20 -25.63 2.39
C GLU A 297 8.14 -24.93 3.27
N GLU A 298 8.38 -23.68 3.65
CA GLU A 298 7.40 -22.85 4.37
C GLU A 298 6.20 -22.53 3.50
N ILE A 299 6.40 -22.26 2.21
CA ILE A 299 5.30 -22.08 1.25
C ILE A 299 4.50 -23.36 1.12
N ASP A 300 5.16 -24.51 0.96
CA ASP A 300 4.49 -25.80 0.86
C ASP A 300 3.65 -26.08 2.11
N PHE A 301 4.21 -25.87 3.30
CA PHE A 301 3.50 -26.00 4.57
C PHE A 301 2.29 -25.07 4.65
N THR A 302 2.45 -23.80 4.24
CA THR A 302 1.38 -22.82 4.27
C THR A 302 0.23 -23.19 3.34
N VAL A 303 0.51 -23.66 2.13
CA VAL A 303 -0.52 -24.09 1.19
C VAL A 303 -1.28 -25.32 1.70
N GLU A 304 -0.58 -26.32 2.25
CA GLU A 304 -1.23 -27.49 2.83
C GLU A 304 -2.10 -27.15 4.06
N ALA A 305 -1.67 -26.20 4.89
CA ALA A 305 -2.49 -25.69 5.99
C ALA A 305 -3.73 -24.96 5.48
N LEU A 306 -3.57 -24.07 4.49
CA LEU A 306 -4.70 -23.35 3.87
C LEU A 306 -5.74 -24.30 3.27
N LYS A 307 -5.32 -25.33 2.54
CA LYS A 307 -6.24 -26.34 1.97
C LYS A 307 -7.15 -26.94 3.02
N LYS A 308 -6.56 -27.39 4.14
CA LYS A 308 -7.31 -28.02 5.25
C LYS A 308 -8.26 -27.02 5.93
N ILE A 309 -7.76 -25.79 6.18
CA ILE A 309 -8.52 -24.73 6.83
C ILE A 309 -9.72 -24.33 5.97
N ILE A 310 -9.51 -24.11 4.68
CA ILE A 310 -10.58 -23.67 3.76
C ILE A 310 -11.65 -24.73 3.58
N VAL A 311 -11.28 -26.01 3.45
CA VAL A 311 -12.26 -27.12 3.41
C VAL A 311 -13.12 -27.10 4.67
N ARG A 312 -12.51 -27.07 5.85
CA ARG A 312 -13.21 -27.05 7.13
C ARG A 312 -14.14 -25.84 7.26
N LEU A 313 -13.70 -24.63 6.88
CA LEU A 313 -14.53 -23.44 6.98
C LEU A 313 -15.71 -23.46 6.02
N ARG A 314 -15.53 -24.00 4.80
CA ARG A 314 -16.61 -24.19 3.82
C ARG A 314 -17.64 -25.20 4.27
N GLU A 315 -17.23 -26.30 4.89
CA GLU A 315 -18.15 -27.30 5.46
C GLU A 315 -19.08 -26.71 6.54
N MET A 316 -18.64 -25.62 7.18
CA MET A 316 -19.41 -24.89 8.19
C MET A 316 -20.19 -23.69 7.62
N SER A 317 -20.06 -23.40 6.34
CA SER A 317 -20.64 -22.21 5.70
C SER A 317 -22.00 -22.51 5.06
N PRO A 318 -23.09 -21.90 5.54
CA PRO A 318 -24.39 -22.03 4.88
C PRO A 318 -24.38 -21.55 3.41
N LEU A 319 -23.59 -20.52 3.10
CA LEU A 319 -23.44 -20.01 1.74
C LEU A 319 -22.82 -21.03 0.79
N TYR A 320 -21.90 -21.85 1.28
CA TYR A 320 -21.30 -22.93 0.49
C TYR A 320 -22.26 -24.08 0.28
N GLU A 321 -23.03 -24.46 1.30
CA GLU A 321 -24.06 -25.45 1.19
C GLU A 321 -25.12 -25.08 0.15
N ASP A 322 -25.62 -23.84 0.19
CA ASP A 322 -26.60 -23.34 -0.77
C ASP A 322 -26.04 -23.30 -2.20
N PHE A 323 -24.76 -22.91 -2.34
CA PHE A 323 -24.08 -22.94 -3.64
C PHE A 323 -23.99 -24.34 -4.23
N LEU A 324 -23.65 -25.34 -3.41
CA LEU A 324 -23.59 -26.75 -3.87
C LEU A 324 -24.98 -27.27 -4.32
N LYS A 325 -26.05 -27.02 -3.54
CA LYS A 325 -27.41 -27.39 -3.88
C LYS A 325 -27.87 -26.75 -5.20
N GLN A 326 -27.48 -25.53 -5.49
CA GLN A 326 -27.83 -24.88 -6.76
C GLN A 326 -27.10 -25.48 -7.96
N ASN A 327 -25.90 -26.00 -7.79
CA ASN A 327 -25.09 -26.59 -8.86
C ASN A 327 -25.34 -28.11 -9.03
N GLU A 328 -25.95 -28.80 -8.07
CA GLU A 328 -26.39 -30.19 -8.23
C GLU A 328 -27.70 -30.33 -9.04
N ASN A 329 -28.42 -29.21 -9.24
CA ASN A 329 -29.68 -29.16 -9.99
C ASN A 329 -29.52 -28.69 -11.44
N VAL A 330 -28.27 -28.58 -11.95
CA VAL A 330 -27.91 -28.25 -13.33
C VAL A 330 -27.16 -29.41 -13.96
#